data_d208bf6d3fc7e07301bde8c4f8b9eb48
#
_entry.id   d208bf6d3fc7e07301bde8c4f8b9eb48
#
_cell.length_a   1.000
_cell.length_b   1.000
_cell.length_c   1.000
_cell.angle_alpha   90.00
_cell.angle_beta   90.00
_cell.angle_gamma   90.00
#
_symmetry.space_group_name_H-M   'P 1'
#
loop_
_entity.id
_entity.type
_entity.pdbx_description
1 polymer ?
#
loop_
_entity_poly.entity_id
_entity_poly.type
_entity_poly.pdbx_seq_one_letter_code
_entity_poly.pdbx_strand_id
1 'polypeptide(L)'
;MNRIKHLLKDLAILIRANLWLIPVIAALVAAVFYFVAPPPPMSATMATGAEGGGYAVFAGKLREKLKEQGFELKLVPSAGSRDNLERLLGTGEVDIALVQSGQERQLEAGQARQLQTLGAVYQEPLWLFHRSNVHIDQLSDLLHLRLAIGSDGSGT
;
A
#
# COMPACT_ATOMS: atom_id res chain seq x y z
N MET A 1 -5.69 48.05 -43.24
CA MET A 1 -6.36 46.76 -43.54
C MET A 1 -5.48 45.75 -44.27
N ASN A 2 -4.57 46.16 -45.14
CA ASN A 2 -3.70 45.25 -45.90
C ASN A 2 -2.61 44.53 -45.04
N ARG A 3 -2.02 45.20 -44.07
CA ARG A 3 -0.98 44.60 -43.21
C ARG A 3 -1.46 43.39 -42.42
N ILE A 4 -2.68 43.41 -41.90
CA ILE A 4 -3.28 42.29 -41.14
C ILE A 4 -3.52 41.09 -42.05
N LYS A 5 -3.98 41.31 -43.30
CA LYS A 5 -4.18 40.21 -44.26
C LYS A 5 -2.86 39.56 -44.68
N HIS A 6 -1.75 40.29 -44.78
CA HIS A 6 -0.45 39.74 -45.05
C HIS A 6 0.06 38.91 -43.84
N LEU A 7 -0.05 39.43 -42.64
CA LEU A 7 0.30 38.73 -41.43
C LEU A 7 -0.46 37.39 -41.27
N LEU A 8 -1.78 37.39 -41.55
CA LEU A 8 -2.61 36.16 -41.49
C LEU A 8 -2.22 35.15 -42.58
N LYS A 9 -1.83 35.59 -43.77
CA LYS A 9 -1.32 34.73 -44.83
C LYS A 9 0.00 34.12 -44.48
N ASP A 10 0.95 34.90 -43.95
CA ASP A 10 2.28 34.45 -43.55
C ASP A 10 2.15 33.46 -42.38
N LEU A 11 1.28 33.71 -41.41
CA LEU A 11 0.98 32.80 -40.32
C LEU A 11 0.37 31.48 -40.83
N ALA A 12 -0.53 31.53 -41.78
CA ALA A 12 -1.14 30.33 -42.37
C ALA A 12 -0.14 29.48 -43.15
N ILE A 13 0.82 30.12 -43.85
CA ILE A 13 1.91 29.44 -44.56
C ILE A 13 2.84 28.78 -43.51
N LEU A 14 3.21 29.49 -42.44
CA LEU A 14 4.05 29.01 -41.38
C LEU A 14 3.43 27.81 -40.66
N ILE A 15 2.13 27.87 -40.34
CA ILE A 15 1.39 26.74 -39.74
C ILE A 15 1.38 25.53 -40.68
N ARG A 16 1.07 25.74 -41.96
CA ARG A 16 1.08 24.64 -42.94
C ARG A 16 2.45 23.99 -43.15
N ALA A 17 3.50 24.79 -43.21
CA ALA A 17 4.88 24.30 -43.38
C ALA A 17 5.31 23.47 -42.17
N ASN A 18 4.76 23.71 -40.97
CA ASN A 18 5.13 23.05 -39.74
C ASN A 18 4.08 22.04 -39.24
N LEU A 19 3.04 21.74 -40.00
CA LEU A 19 1.99 20.76 -39.61
C LEU A 19 2.56 19.38 -39.29
N TRP A 20 3.70 18.99 -39.87
CA TRP A 20 4.39 17.74 -39.60
C TRP A 20 4.98 17.69 -38.19
N LEU A 21 5.21 18.82 -37.52
CA LEU A 21 5.65 18.88 -36.13
C LEU A 21 4.59 18.37 -35.16
N ILE A 22 3.32 18.49 -35.47
CA ILE A 22 2.22 18.05 -34.60
C ILE A 22 2.33 16.53 -34.28
N PRO A 23 2.42 15.63 -35.27
CA PRO A 23 2.59 14.21 -34.99
C PRO A 23 3.93 13.89 -34.29
N VAL A 24 5.00 14.62 -34.58
CA VAL A 24 6.30 14.44 -33.92
C VAL A 24 6.20 14.84 -32.45
N ILE A 25 5.62 15.99 -32.13
CA ILE A 25 5.43 16.42 -30.74
C ILE A 25 4.49 15.44 -30.00
N ALA A 26 3.40 15.03 -30.65
CA ALA A 26 2.48 14.05 -30.07
C ALA A 26 3.17 12.72 -29.78
N ALA A 27 4.00 12.22 -30.69
CA ALA A 27 4.79 11.01 -30.48
C ALA A 27 5.81 11.17 -29.35
N LEU A 28 6.46 12.32 -29.26
CA LEU A 28 7.42 12.64 -28.21
C LEU A 28 6.77 12.72 -26.83
N VAL A 29 5.61 13.37 -26.74
CA VAL A 29 4.78 13.43 -25.53
C VAL A 29 4.33 12.02 -25.13
N ALA A 30 3.82 11.23 -26.06
CA ALA A 30 3.41 9.86 -25.81
C ALA A 30 4.59 8.99 -25.34
N ALA A 31 5.77 9.15 -25.94
CA ALA A 31 7.00 8.46 -25.50
C ALA A 31 7.40 8.86 -24.07
N VAL A 32 7.33 10.15 -23.74
CA VAL A 32 7.62 10.62 -22.37
C VAL A 32 6.63 9.99 -21.38
N PHE A 33 5.32 9.99 -21.67
CA PHE A 33 4.34 9.33 -20.80
C PHE A 33 4.60 7.84 -20.67
N TYR A 34 4.97 7.16 -21.74
CA TYR A 34 5.20 5.72 -21.72
C TYR A 34 6.47 5.31 -20.97
N PHE A 35 7.58 6.06 -21.16
CA PHE A 35 8.90 5.69 -20.62
C PHE A 35 9.25 6.36 -19.29
N VAL A 36 8.74 7.57 -19.03
CA VAL A 36 9.10 8.35 -17.83
C VAL A 36 8.03 8.25 -16.75
N ALA A 37 6.77 8.16 -17.13
CA ALA A 37 5.65 8.04 -16.20
C ALA A 37 4.72 6.87 -16.62
N PRO A 38 5.17 5.61 -16.48
CA PRO A 38 4.32 4.46 -16.76
C PRO A 38 3.06 4.53 -15.89
N PRO A 39 1.92 4.09 -16.39
CA PRO A 39 0.71 4.04 -15.58
C PRO A 39 0.97 3.21 -14.32
N PRO A 40 0.38 3.58 -13.17
CA PRO A 40 0.54 2.84 -11.94
C PRO A 40 0.08 1.39 -12.13
N PRO A 41 0.74 0.41 -11.48
CA PRO A 41 0.33 -0.98 -11.59
C PRO A 41 -1.10 -1.15 -11.07
N MET A 42 -1.92 -1.90 -11.80
CA MET A 42 -3.31 -2.22 -11.43
C MET A 42 -3.39 -3.52 -10.62
N SER A 43 -2.30 -3.92 -9.99
CA SER A 43 -2.24 -5.08 -9.10
C SER A 43 -1.23 -4.86 -7.99
N ALA A 44 -1.48 -5.50 -6.84
CA ALA A 44 -0.55 -5.55 -5.72
C ALA A 44 -0.70 -6.87 -4.96
N THR A 45 0.35 -7.27 -4.25
CA THR A 45 0.35 -8.42 -3.35
C THR A 45 0.30 -7.94 -1.91
N MET A 46 -0.65 -8.46 -1.12
CA MET A 46 -0.86 -8.06 0.27
C MET A 46 -0.64 -9.22 1.22
N ALA A 47 0.28 -9.03 2.16
CA ALA A 47 0.41 -9.94 3.30
C ALA A 47 -0.70 -9.66 4.32
N THR A 48 -1.36 -10.73 4.76
CA THR A 48 -2.54 -10.62 5.62
C THR A 48 -2.24 -11.06 7.05
N GLY A 49 -2.46 -12.31 7.34
CA GLY A 49 -2.27 -12.96 8.63
C GLY A 49 -2.72 -14.40 8.49
N ALA A 50 -2.90 -15.09 9.61
CA ALA A 50 -3.41 -16.43 9.60
C ALA A 50 -4.80 -16.50 8.95
N GLU A 51 -5.09 -17.62 8.28
CA GLU A 51 -6.39 -17.87 7.69
C GLU A 51 -7.50 -17.76 8.73
N GLY A 52 -8.59 -17.06 8.38
CA GLY A 52 -9.70 -16.79 9.29
C GLY A 52 -9.45 -15.72 10.35
N GLY A 53 -8.24 -15.18 10.44
CA GLY A 53 -7.90 -14.06 11.32
C GLY A 53 -8.50 -12.73 10.83
N GLY A 54 -8.53 -11.72 11.73
CA GLY A 54 -9.09 -10.40 11.43
C GLY A 54 -8.48 -9.74 10.20
N TYR A 55 -7.18 -9.86 10.01
CA TYR A 55 -6.47 -9.32 8.84
C TYR A 55 -6.91 -10.01 7.54
N ALA A 56 -7.03 -11.34 7.54
CA ALA A 56 -7.47 -12.09 6.38
C ALA A 56 -8.92 -11.73 5.99
N VAL A 57 -9.81 -11.60 6.97
CA VAL A 57 -11.20 -11.18 6.76
C VAL A 57 -11.28 -9.76 6.18
N PHE A 58 -10.53 -8.82 6.75
CA PHE A 58 -10.47 -7.44 6.25
C PHE A 58 -9.92 -7.40 4.83
N ALA A 59 -8.78 -8.06 4.58
CA ALA A 59 -8.14 -8.10 3.28
C ALA A 59 -9.04 -8.72 2.20
N GLY A 60 -9.82 -9.75 2.55
CA GLY A 60 -10.82 -10.32 1.67
C GLY A 60 -11.88 -9.32 1.21
N LYS A 61 -12.42 -8.55 2.16
CA LYS A 61 -13.39 -7.47 1.85
C LYS A 61 -12.76 -6.36 1.00
N LEU A 62 -11.52 -5.99 1.31
CA LEU A 62 -10.78 -4.98 0.55
C LEU A 62 -10.55 -5.45 -0.89
N ARG A 63 -10.13 -6.70 -1.07
CA ARG A 63 -9.93 -7.30 -2.40
C ARG A 63 -11.19 -7.22 -3.26
N GLU A 64 -12.36 -7.55 -2.71
CA GLU A 64 -13.62 -7.49 -3.46
C GLU A 64 -13.93 -6.04 -3.89
N LYS A 65 -13.72 -5.07 -2.99
CA LYS A 65 -13.95 -3.65 -3.31
C LYS A 65 -12.97 -3.11 -4.36
N LEU A 66 -11.71 -3.48 -4.29
CA LEU A 66 -10.71 -3.08 -5.28
C LEU A 66 -10.97 -3.72 -6.65
N LYS A 67 -11.45 -4.99 -6.66
CA LYS A 67 -11.83 -5.68 -7.89
C LYS A 67 -12.96 -4.96 -8.63
N GLU A 68 -13.95 -4.41 -7.92
CA GLU A 68 -15.01 -3.59 -8.52
C GLU A 68 -14.45 -2.36 -9.26
N GLN A 69 -13.26 -1.89 -8.89
CA GLN A 69 -12.55 -0.77 -9.49
C GLN A 69 -11.49 -1.19 -10.53
N GLY A 70 -11.42 -2.47 -10.86
CA GLY A 70 -10.46 -3.01 -11.82
C GLY A 70 -9.06 -3.23 -11.27
N PHE A 71 -8.87 -3.19 -9.94
CA PHE A 71 -7.59 -3.44 -9.30
C PHE A 71 -7.50 -4.87 -8.75
N GLU A 72 -6.42 -5.59 -9.07
CA GLU A 72 -6.19 -6.97 -8.61
C GLU A 72 -5.36 -6.98 -7.33
N LEU A 73 -5.95 -7.38 -6.20
CA LEU A 73 -5.25 -7.57 -4.94
C LEU A 73 -5.03 -9.07 -4.69
N LYS A 74 -3.78 -9.51 -4.72
CA LYS A 74 -3.37 -10.87 -4.36
C LYS A 74 -3.14 -10.93 -2.86
N LEU A 75 -3.74 -11.92 -2.20
CA LEU A 75 -3.62 -12.09 -0.74
C LEU A 75 -2.67 -13.25 -0.44
N VAL A 76 -1.72 -13.01 0.45
CA VAL A 76 -0.75 -14.00 0.93
C VAL A 76 -0.92 -14.18 2.43
N PRO A 77 -1.25 -15.38 2.91
CA PRO A 77 -1.29 -15.67 4.34
C PRO A 77 0.08 -15.51 5.01
N SER A 78 0.08 -15.13 6.27
CA SER A 78 1.28 -14.93 7.07
C SER A 78 1.03 -15.29 8.54
N ALA A 79 2.09 -15.27 9.35
CA ALA A 79 1.97 -15.48 10.79
C ALA A 79 1.42 -14.24 11.54
N GLY A 80 1.39 -13.06 10.92
CA GLY A 80 0.88 -11.83 11.50
C GLY A 80 1.79 -10.62 11.31
N SER A 81 1.65 -9.61 12.15
CA SER A 81 2.26 -8.29 11.98
C SER A 81 3.77 -8.30 11.79
N ARG A 82 4.48 -9.11 12.56
CA ARG A 82 5.95 -9.18 12.48
C ARG A 82 6.39 -9.84 11.17
N ASP A 83 5.81 -10.99 10.84
CA ASP A 83 6.07 -11.67 9.56
C ASP A 83 5.73 -10.75 8.37
N ASN A 84 4.65 -9.98 8.49
CA ASN A 84 4.23 -9.00 7.49
C ASN A 84 5.28 -7.92 7.25
N LEU A 85 5.87 -7.37 8.32
CA LEU A 85 6.96 -6.39 8.21
C LEU A 85 8.22 -6.99 7.59
N GLU A 86 8.60 -8.19 8.00
CA GLU A 86 9.76 -8.89 7.46
C GLU A 86 9.61 -9.14 5.96
N ARG A 87 8.44 -9.56 5.50
CA ARG A 87 8.14 -9.77 4.07
C ARG A 87 8.12 -8.47 3.27
N LEU A 88 7.55 -7.41 3.85
CA LEU A 88 7.47 -6.10 3.20
C LEU A 88 8.87 -5.47 3.00
N LEU A 89 9.79 -5.71 3.94
CA LEU A 89 11.17 -5.20 3.90
C LEU A 89 12.14 -6.12 3.14
N GLY A 90 11.77 -7.37 2.93
CA GLY A 90 12.70 -8.40 2.47
C GLY A 90 12.73 -8.59 0.96
N THR A 91 11.91 -9.50 0.47
CA THR A 91 12.06 -10.10 -0.87
C THR A 91 11.40 -9.33 -2.00
N GLY A 92 10.62 -8.30 -1.73
CA GLY A 92 9.79 -7.63 -2.75
C GLY A 92 8.61 -8.46 -3.25
N GLU A 93 8.28 -9.56 -2.57
CA GLU A 93 7.13 -10.41 -2.90
C GLU A 93 5.79 -9.80 -2.43
N VAL A 94 5.87 -8.84 -1.51
CA VAL A 94 4.72 -8.18 -0.87
C VAL A 94 4.85 -6.68 -1.02
N ASP A 95 3.81 -6.07 -1.55
CA ASP A 95 3.73 -4.62 -1.78
C ASP A 95 3.02 -3.89 -0.63
N ILE A 96 2.08 -4.56 0.03
CA ILE A 96 1.21 -4.00 1.09
C ILE A 96 1.08 -5.01 2.23
N ALA A 97 1.02 -4.52 3.45
CA ALA A 97 0.82 -5.38 4.61
C ALA A 97 -0.06 -4.74 5.70
N LEU A 98 -0.80 -5.56 6.41
CA LEU A 98 -1.49 -5.17 7.64
C LEU A 98 -0.56 -5.41 8.83
N VAL A 99 -0.38 -4.36 9.64
CA VAL A 99 0.55 -4.39 10.77
C VAL A 99 -0.09 -3.71 11.98
N GLN A 100 0.10 -4.26 13.16
CA GLN A 100 -0.26 -3.61 14.40
C GLN A 100 0.59 -2.36 14.63
N SER A 101 -0.04 -1.30 15.10
CA SER A 101 0.66 -0.07 15.49
C SER A 101 1.69 -0.35 16.58
N GLY A 102 2.90 0.19 16.40
CA GLY A 102 4.01 0.05 17.33
C GLY A 102 5.03 -1.01 16.95
N GLN A 103 4.70 -1.95 16.06
CA GLN A 103 5.66 -2.96 15.59
C GLN A 103 6.79 -2.33 14.77
N GLU A 104 6.52 -1.24 14.08
CA GLU A 104 7.51 -0.46 13.32
C GLU A 104 8.64 0.11 14.22
N ARG A 105 8.41 0.26 15.51
CA ARG A 105 9.42 0.75 16.48
C ARG A 105 10.54 -0.25 16.73
N GLN A 106 10.33 -1.51 16.38
CA GLN A 106 11.36 -2.55 16.51
C GLN A 106 12.30 -2.58 15.31
N LEU A 107 11.99 -1.82 14.26
CA LEU A 107 12.80 -1.71 13.06
C LEU A 107 13.98 -0.77 13.26
N GLU A 108 15.08 -1.06 12.58
CA GLU A 108 16.18 -0.12 12.45
C GLU A 108 15.75 1.15 11.69
N ALA A 109 16.37 2.27 11.99
CA ALA A 109 16.02 3.56 11.37
C ALA A 109 16.11 3.53 9.83
N GLY A 110 17.00 2.72 9.27
CA GLY A 110 17.14 2.53 7.82
C GLY A 110 15.96 1.77 7.22
N GLN A 111 15.45 0.77 7.91
CA GLN A 111 14.31 -0.04 7.49
C GLN A 111 13.01 0.75 7.60
N ALA A 112 12.82 1.46 8.71
CA ALA A 112 11.62 2.27 8.92
C ALA A 112 11.43 3.35 7.85
N ARG A 113 12.52 3.89 7.28
CA ARG A 113 12.46 4.89 6.19
C ARG A 113 12.00 4.32 4.85
N GLN A 114 12.06 3.01 4.68
CA GLN A 114 11.60 2.34 3.45
C GLN A 114 10.09 2.10 3.47
N LEU A 115 9.45 2.28 4.61
CA LEU A 115 8.03 2.04 4.79
C LEU A 115 7.23 3.34 4.76
N GLN A 116 6.05 3.26 4.18
CA GLN A 116 5.05 4.33 4.22
C GLN A 116 3.74 3.76 4.74
N THR A 117 3.08 4.49 5.65
CA THR A 117 1.74 4.12 6.09
C THR A 117 0.68 4.71 5.18
N LEU A 118 -0.30 3.89 4.81
CA LEU A 118 -1.51 4.33 4.11
C LEU A 118 -2.60 4.82 5.07
N GLY A 119 -2.45 4.52 6.37
CA GLY A 119 -3.38 4.94 7.41
C GLY A 119 -3.77 3.80 8.35
N ALA A 120 -4.52 4.13 9.38
CA ALA A 120 -5.11 3.16 10.29
C ALA A 120 -6.46 2.68 9.75
N VAL A 121 -6.64 1.36 9.65
CA VAL A 121 -7.86 0.75 9.09
C VAL A 121 -8.89 0.41 10.15
N TYR A 122 -8.46 0.00 11.34
CA TYR A 122 -9.32 -0.25 12.51
C TYR A 122 -8.48 -0.31 13.80
N GLN A 123 -9.16 -0.31 14.94
CA GLN A 123 -8.52 -0.44 16.25
C GLN A 123 -8.57 -1.91 16.69
N GLU A 124 -7.45 -2.39 17.21
CA GLU A 124 -7.32 -3.72 17.80
C GLU A 124 -7.14 -3.58 19.31
N PRO A 125 -8.22 -3.60 20.10
CA PRO A 125 -8.12 -3.60 21.54
C PRO A 125 -7.55 -4.93 22.03
N LEU A 126 -6.58 -4.87 22.94
CA LEU A 126 -6.09 -6.06 23.62
C LEU A 126 -7.01 -6.41 24.76
N TRP A 127 -7.55 -7.62 24.72
CA TRP A 127 -8.40 -8.15 25.78
C TRP A 127 -7.64 -9.20 26.57
N LEU A 128 -7.55 -9.01 27.88
CA LEU A 128 -7.01 -9.97 28.80
C LEU A 128 -8.12 -10.73 29.50
N PHE A 129 -8.17 -12.04 29.30
CA PHE A 129 -9.13 -12.92 29.96
C PHE A 129 -8.41 -13.78 31.00
N HIS A 130 -9.02 -13.91 32.17
CA HIS A 130 -8.54 -14.81 33.21
C HIS A 130 -9.69 -15.71 33.69
N ARG A 131 -9.32 -16.83 34.31
CA ARG A 131 -10.31 -17.73 34.93
C ARG A 131 -10.94 -17.04 36.14
N SER A 132 -12.23 -17.26 36.38
CA SER A 132 -12.95 -16.64 37.49
C SER A 132 -12.44 -17.01 38.90
N ASN A 133 -11.69 -18.10 39.01
CA ASN A 133 -11.05 -18.53 40.26
C ASN A 133 -9.68 -17.89 40.51
N VAL A 134 -9.19 -17.05 39.61
CA VAL A 134 -7.95 -16.29 39.74
C VAL A 134 -8.32 -14.84 39.98
N HIS A 135 -7.89 -14.30 41.11
CA HIS A 135 -8.15 -12.91 41.46
C HIS A 135 -7.07 -12.02 40.81
N ILE A 136 -7.47 -11.07 39.99
CA ILE A 136 -6.61 -10.12 39.30
C ILE A 136 -7.30 -8.76 39.35
N ASP A 137 -6.73 -7.85 40.15
CA ASP A 137 -7.19 -6.47 40.28
C ASP A 137 -6.32 -5.49 39.51
N GLN A 138 -5.03 -5.83 39.32
CA GLN A 138 -4.06 -4.98 38.67
C GLN A 138 -3.07 -5.80 37.85
N LEU A 139 -2.38 -5.15 36.91
CA LEU A 139 -1.43 -5.82 36.00
C LEU A 139 -0.26 -6.51 36.72
N SER A 140 0.16 -6.00 37.87
CA SER A 140 1.19 -6.64 38.69
C SER A 140 0.83 -8.04 39.19
N ASP A 141 -0.44 -8.37 39.30
CA ASP A 141 -0.92 -9.67 39.75
C ASP A 141 -0.65 -10.77 38.71
N LEU A 142 -0.29 -10.37 37.48
CA LEU A 142 0.09 -11.26 36.40
C LEU A 142 1.52 -11.81 36.54
N LEU A 143 2.39 -11.21 37.38
CA LEU A 143 3.83 -11.47 37.41
C LEU A 143 4.22 -12.94 37.67
N HIS A 144 3.35 -13.71 38.27
CA HIS A 144 3.60 -15.13 38.60
C HIS A 144 2.66 -16.09 37.85
N LEU A 145 1.91 -15.57 36.88
CA LEU A 145 0.96 -16.36 36.11
C LEU A 145 1.55 -16.76 34.75
N ARG A 146 1.12 -17.89 34.25
CA ARG A 146 1.38 -18.28 32.85
C ARG A 146 0.38 -17.61 31.95
N LEU A 147 0.86 -16.81 31.02
CA LEU A 147 0.04 -16.11 30.04
C LEU A 147 0.05 -16.89 28.72
N ALA A 148 -1.11 -17.04 28.12
CA ALA A 148 -1.22 -17.45 26.72
C ALA A 148 -1.16 -16.19 25.87
N ILE A 149 -0.18 -16.13 25.00
CA ILE A 149 0.04 -15.05 24.04
C ILE A 149 -0.14 -15.58 22.62
N GLY A 150 -0.05 -14.71 21.63
CA GLY A 150 -0.12 -15.10 20.23
C GLY A 150 1.05 -15.99 19.80
N SER A 151 0.95 -16.53 18.57
CA SER A 151 2.02 -17.31 17.95
C SER A 151 3.22 -16.43 17.59
N ASP A 152 4.39 -17.08 17.38
CA ASP A 152 5.55 -16.39 16.84
C ASP A 152 5.21 -15.70 15.51
N GLY A 153 5.69 -14.47 15.31
CA GLY A 153 5.39 -13.66 14.15
C GLY A 153 4.06 -12.90 14.22
N SER A 154 3.23 -13.17 15.25
CA SER A 154 2.05 -12.33 15.54
C SER A 154 2.46 -10.97 16.10
N GLY A 155 1.53 -10.07 16.27
CA GLY A 155 1.77 -8.75 16.87
C GLY A 155 1.56 -8.71 18.39
N THR A 156 1.18 -9.82 19.00
CA THR A 156 0.89 -9.95 20.46
C THR A 156 2.03 -10.60 21.20
#